data_0f5a5bda21d2ed7e813df102ff469f9e
#
_entry.id   0f5a5bda21d2ed7e813df102ff469f9e
#
_cell.length_a   1.000
_cell.length_b   1.000
_cell.length_c   1.000
_cell.angle_alpha   90.00
_cell.angle_beta   90.00
_cell.angle_gamma   90.00
#
_symmetry.space_group_name_H-M   'P 1'
#
loop_
_entity.id
_entity.type
_entity.pdbx_description
1 polymer ?
#
loop_
_entity_poly.entity_id
_entity_poly.type
_entity_poly.pdbx_seq_one_letter_code
_entity_poly.pdbx_strand_id
1 'polypeptide(L)'
;RIKGDHDYVYGLPEIHKEQVANAMNVANPGCFATCIQLGLLPAAKMGLINDDIAVNGITGSTGAGQKPGATTHFSWRNNNMSTYKLFTHQHLHEICQSLNEVSPADSPVIGSPIDEGGTVSIDFIPYRGDFARGIFVTSVIKTDVSGEDIVQAYKEFYKDAAFTHYTDKAIDLKQVVNTNKCLVHCDKFGNKLVVTTAIDNLLKGAVGQAVQNMNIMFGLPEDSGLRLKASAF
;
A
#
# COMPACT_ATOMS: atom_id res chain seq x y z
N ARG A 1 1.87 -15.32 9.65
CA ARG A 1 1.35 -14.92 10.99
C ARG A 1 0.76 -16.15 11.69
N ILE A 2 1.02 -16.29 12.96
CA ILE A 2 0.45 -17.35 13.83
C ILE A 2 -0.51 -16.67 14.81
N LYS A 3 -1.71 -17.23 14.95
CA LYS A 3 -2.67 -16.80 15.98
C LYS A 3 -3.33 -18.05 16.57
N GLY A 4 -3.02 -18.34 17.81
CA GLY A 4 -3.36 -19.64 18.41
C GLY A 4 -2.64 -20.76 17.67
N ASP A 5 -3.38 -21.80 17.27
CA ASP A 5 -2.87 -22.96 16.54
C ASP A 5 -2.99 -22.85 15.02
N HIS A 6 -3.21 -21.63 14.48
CA HIS A 6 -3.45 -21.40 13.06
C HIS A 6 -2.37 -20.55 12.41
N ASP A 7 -1.83 -21.01 11.30
CA ASP A 7 -0.97 -20.27 10.40
C ASP A 7 -1.80 -19.44 9.41
N TYR A 8 -1.36 -18.23 9.15
CA TYR A 8 -2.01 -17.31 8.22
C TYR A 8 -1.03 -16.85 7.15
N VAL A 9 -1.40 -17.06 5.89
CA VAL A 9 -0.70 -16.43 4.75
C VAL A 9 -1.06 -14.95 4.69
N TYR A 10 -0.07 -14.10 4.45
CA TYR A 10 -0.31 -12.67 4.26
C TYR A 10 -0.93 -12.43 2.87
N GLY A 11 -2.16 -11.91 2.85
CA GLY A 11 -3.01 -11.83 1.67
C GLY A 11 -2.73 -10.61 0.78
N LEU A 12 -1.50 -10.47 0.31
CA LEU A 12 -1.13 -9.51 -0.72
C LEU A 12 -0.82 -10.27 -2.03
N PRO A 13 -1.79 -10.44 -2.94
CA PRO A 13 -1.66 -11.32 -4.12
C PRO A 13 -0.51 -10.94 -5.05
N GLU A 14 -0.10 -9.67 -5.08
CA GLU A 14 0.98 -9.19 -5.91
C GLU A 14 2.34 -9.87 -5.62
N ILE A 15 2.50 -10.44 -4.41
CA ILE A 15 3.71 -11.19 -4.01
C ILE A 15 3.41 -12.60 -3.46
N HIS A 16 2.16 -12.90 -3.07
CA HIS A 16 1.80 -14.15 -2.40
C HIS A 16 0.67 -14.93 -3.08
N LYS A 17 0.41 -14.72 -4.38
CA LYS A 17 -0.74 -15.31 -5.07
C LYS A 17 -0.79 -16.84 -4.95
N GLU A 18 0.34 -17.53 -5.14
CA GLU A 18 0.41 -18.98 -5.03
C GLU A 18 0.20 -19.47 -3.60
N GLN A 19 0.78 -18.76 -2.62
CA GLN A 19 0.60 -19.09 -1.21
C GLN A 19 -0.85 -18.89 -0.78
N VAL A 20 -1.53 -17.81 -1.24
CA VAL A 20 -2.95 -17.55 -1.00
C VAL A 20 -3.81 -18.64 -1.60
N ALA A 21 -3.51 -19.11 -2.83
CA ALA A 21 -4.27 -20.17 -3.49
C ALA A 21 -4.26 -21.50 -2.72
N ASN A 22 -3.20 -21.77 -1.96
CA ASN A 22 -3.03 -22.99 -1.18
C ASN A 22 -3.29 -22.80 0.33
N ALA A 23 -3.72 -21.61 0.74
CA ALA A 23 -3.91 -21.29 2.15
C ALA A 23 -5.23 -21.77 2.72
N MET A 24 -5.21 -22.25 3.97
CA MET A 24 -6.41 -22.47 4.77
C MET A 24 -6.90 -21.17 5.43
N ASN A 25 -5.97 -20.28 5.77
CA ASN A 25 -6.29 -19.01 6.42
C ASN A 25 -5.45 -17.89 5.80
N VAL A 26 -6.09 -16.75 5.52
CA VAL A 26 -5.44 -15.59 4.95
C VAL A 26 -5.60 -14.38 5.88
N ALA A 27 -4.49 -13.71 6.19
CA ALA A 27 -4.49 -12.44 6.91
C ALA A 27 -4.56 -11.29 5.90
N ASN A 28 -5.71 -10.65 5.79
CA ASN A 28 -5.89 -9.52 4.87
C ASN A 28 -5.04 -8.33 5.32
N PRO A 29 -4.30 -7.65 4.39
CA PRO A 29 -3.49 -6.48 4.70
C PRO A 29 -4.30 -5.30 5.25
N GLY A 30 -3.64 -4.44 6.04
CA GLY A 30 -4.19 -3.15 6.41
C GLY A 30 -4.21 -2.17 5.24
N CYS A 31 -5.11 -1.18 5.27
CA CYS A 31 -5.35 -0.30 4.12
C CYS A 31 -4.13 0.57 3.74
N PHE A 32 -3.49 1.22 4.71
CA PHE A 32 -2.23 1.94 4.45
C PHE A 32 -1.10 0.99 4.09
N ALA A 33 -1.04 -0.19 4.72
CA ALA A 33 -0.03 -1.18 4.37
C ALA A 33 -0.14 -1.58 2.90
N THR A 34 -1.35 -1.89 2.42
CA THR A 34 -1.58 -2.19 1.00
C THR A 34 -1.08 -1.06 0.10
N CYS A 35 -1.48 0.18 0.38
CA CYS A 35 -1.12 1.32 -0.45
C CYS A 35 0.39 1.58 -0.50
N ILE A 36 1.05 1.58 0.67
CA ILE A 36 2.49 1.86 0.79
C ILE A 36 3.31 0.72 0.17
N GLN A 37 2.98 -0.53 0.48
CA GLN A 37 3.68 -1.70 -0.06
C GLN A 37 3.60 -1.72 -1.59
N LEU A 38 2.41 -1.55 -2.16
CA LEU A 38 2.24 -1.54 -3.61
C LEU A 38 2.96 -0.38 -4.29
N GLY A 39 3.24 0.70 -3.59
CA GLY A 39 4.13 1.75 -4.10
C GLY A 39 5.61 1.38 -4.03
N LEU A 40 6.04 0.67 -2.98
CA LEU A 40 7.45 0.47 -2.66
C LEU A 40 8.02 -0.91 -3.05
N LEU A 41 7.19 -1.94 -3.27
CA LEU A 41 7.65 -3.30 -3.59
C LEU A 41 8.59 -3.37 -4.78
N PRO A 42 8.34 -2.70 -5.94
CA PRO A 42 9.29 -2.74 -7.04
C PRO A 42 10.63 -2.08 -6.69
N ALA A 43 10.61 -0.96 -5.97
CA ALA A 43 11.84 -0.28 -5.51
C ALA A 43 12.63 -1.15 -4.52
N ALA A 44 11.95 -1.83 -3.60
CA ALA A 44 12.57 -2.77 -2.67
C ALA A 44 13.21 -3.95 -3.43
N LYS A 45 12.50 -4.54 -4.38
CA LYS A 45 13.03 -5.64 -5.24
C LYS A 45 14.24 -5.23 -6.07
N MET A 46 14.32 -3.96 -6.47
CA MET A 46 15.49 -3.40 -7.15
C MET A 46 16.65 -3.06 -6.21
N GLY A 47 16.50 -3.20 -4.89
CA GLY A 47 17.51 -2.79 -3.91
C GLY A 47 17.71 -1.27 -3.84
N LEU A 48 16.67 -0.47 -4.11
CA LEU A 48 16.78 1.00 -4.11
C LEU A 48 16.59 1.64 -2.72
N ILE A 49 16.16 0.86 -1.72
CA ILE A 49 15.90 1.34 -0.37
C ILE A 49 17.19 1.24 0.46
N ASN A 50 18.07 2.23 0.31
CA ASN A 50 19.38 2.29 0.97
C ASN A 50 19.51 3.45 1.97
N ASP A 51 18.45 4.20 2.19
CA ASP A 51 18.36 5.34 3.11
C ASP A 51 16.93 5.43 3.65
N ASP A 52 16.70 6.20 4.70
CA ASP A 52 15.38 6.41 5.27
C ASP A 52 14.41 6.96 4.24
N ILE A 53 13.19 6.45 4.23
CA ILE A 53 12.15 6.84 3.26
C ILE A 53 11.08 7.68 3.94
N ALA A 54 10.94 8.93 3.51
CA ALA A 54 9.81 9.75 3.90
C ALA A 54 8.53 9.30 3.16
N VAL A 55 7.52 8.88 3.93
CA VAL A 55 6.23 8.42 3.42
C VAL A 55 5.12 9.28 3.98
N ASN A 56 4.42 10.02 3.11
CA ASN A 56 3.26 10.82 3.48
C ASN A 56 2.00 10.17 2.92
N GLY A 57 1.02 9.88 3.79
CA GLY A 57 -0.21 9.21 3.37
C GLY A 57 -1.45 9.90 3.90
N ILE A 58 -2.37 10.26 3.01
CA ILE A 58 -3.66 10.86 3.38
C ILE A 58 -4.76 9.83 3.22
N THR A 59 -5.60 9.65 4.26
CA THR A 59 -6.78 8.76 4.22
C THR A 59 -8.06 9.51 4.47
N GLY A 60 -9.14 9.03 3.86
CA GLY A 60 -10.50 9.48 4.16
C GLY A 60 -10.98 9.07 5.56
N SER A 61 -12.06 9.71 6.01
CA SER A 61 -12.62 9.52 7.36
C SER A 61 -13.09 8.09 7.65
N THR A 62 -13.51 7.34 6.63
CA THR A 62 -13.95 5.94 6.77
C THR A 62 -12.85 4.98 7.23
N GLY A 63 -11.58 5.36 7.08
CA GLY A 63 -10.43 4.60 7.61
C GLY A 63 -10.41 4.49 9.14
N ALA A 64 -11.16 5.33 9.86
CA ALA A 64 -11.31 5.27 11.31
C ALA A 64 -12.29 4.18 11.80
N GLY A 65 -13.03 3.55 10.89
CA GLY A 65 -14.07 2.57 11.23
C GLY A 65 -15.39 3.22 11.65
N GLN A 66 -16.35 2.39 12.08
CA GLN A 66 -17.72 2.82 12.40
C GLN A 66 -17.88 3.40 13.80
N LYS A 67 -16.97 3.08 14.74
CA LYS A 67 -17.09 3.55 16.13
C LYS A 67 -16.93 5.07 16.19
N PRO A 68 -17.93 5.82 16.67
CA PRO A 68 -17.84 7.27 16.82
C PRO A 68 -16.69 7.68 17.76
N GLY A 69 -16.03 8.77 17.43
CA GLY A 69 -14.95 9.33 18.24
C GLY A 69 -14.82 10.83 18.01
N ALA A 70 -14.17 11.53 18.91
CA ALA A 70 -14.02 12.98 18.84
C ALA A 70 -13.45 13.47 17.49
N THR A 71 -12.43 12.77 16.97
CA THR A 71 -11.77 13.15 15.72
C THR A 71 -12.50 12.68 14.44
N THR A 72 -13.58 11.92 14.59
CA THR A 72 -14.44 11.47 13.47
C THR A 72 -15.80 12.16 13.49
N HIS A 73 -16.07 12.98 14.51
CA HIS A 73 -17.28 13.79 14.57
C HIS A 73 -17.33 14.76 13.39
N PHE A 74 -18.51 14.92 12.78
CA PHE A 74 -18.68 15.71 11.56
C PHE A 74 -18.10 17.13 11.68
N SER A 75 -18.49 17.89 12.72
CA SER A 75 -18.03 19.27 12.91
C SER A 75 -16.52 19.39 13.15
N TRP A 76 -15.87 18.32 13.66
CA TRP A 76 -14.42 18.31 13.83
C TRP A 76 -13.70 17.94 12.54
N ARG A 77 -14.27 17.04 11.75
CA ARG A 77 -13.65 16.51 10.52
C ARG A 77 -13.84 17.40 9.30
N ASN A 78 -15.00 18.07 9.20
CA ASN A 78 -15.35 18.92 8.09
C ASN A 78 -14.38 20.10 7.94
N ASN A 79 -13.86 20.35 6.76
CA ASN A 79 -12.86 21.38 6.44
C ASN A 79 -11.59 21.29 7.33
N ASN A 80 -11.21 20.10 7.76
CA ASN A 80 -10.09 19.89 8.68
C ASN A 80 -9.21 18.71 8.27
N MET A 81 -7.90 18.86 8.48
CA MET A 81 -6.90 17.81 8.28
C MET A 81 -6.01 17.70 9.53
N SER A 82 -5.64 16.50 9.89
CA SER A 82 -4.75 16.26 11.03
C SER A 82 -3.86 15.04 10.82
N THR A 83 -2.69 15.07 11.42
CA THR A 83 -1.84 13.88 11.57
C THR A 83 -2.29 12.98 12.70
N TYR A 84 -1.89 11.71 12.68
CA TYR A 84 -2.08 10.78 13.78
C TYR A 84 -1.05 9.66 13.73
N LYS A 85 -0.72 9.05 14.88
CA LYS A 85 0.24 7.92 14.98
C LYS A 85 1.53 8.12 14.17
N LEU A 86 2.13 9.31 14.28
CA LEU A 86 3.40 9.64 13.63
C LEU A 86 4.44 8.58 14.00
N PHE A 87 5.06 7.94 13.01
CA PHE A 87 6.09 6.91 13.13
C PHE A 87 5.68 5.65 13.93
N THR A 88 4.46 5.62 14.49
CA THR A 88 3.99 4.55 15.39
C THR A 88 2.77 3.80 14.82
N HIS A 89 2.51 3.96 13.53
CA HIS A 89 1.34 3.33 12.92
C HIS A 89 1.53 1.79 12.86
N GLN A 90 0.53 1.05 13.33
CA GLN A 90 0.58 -0.42 13.43
C GLN A 90 0.83 -1.14 12.09
N HIS A 91 0.58 -0.49 10.95
CA HIS A 91 0.86 -1.06 9.64
C HIS A 91 2.35 -1.08 9.27
N LEU A 92 3.22 -0.37 10.00
CA LEU A 92 4.66 -0.36 9.72
C LEU A 92 5.25 -1.77 9.77
N HIS A 93 4.87 -2.60 10.76
CA HIS A 93 5.36 -3.97 10.86
C HIS A 93 5.09 -4.81 9.61
N GLU A 94 3.86 -4.75 9.06
CA GLU A 94 3.52 -5.50 7.86
C GLU A 94 4.16 -4.91 6.59
N ILE A 95 4.36 -3.60 6.54
CA ILE A 95 5.07 -2.93 5.44
C ILE A 95 6.54 -3.39 5.41
N CYS A 96 7.24 -3.24 6.53
CA CYS A 96 8.66 -3.63 6.63
C CYS A 96 8.86 -5.13 6.33
N GLN A 97 7.98 -6.00 6.85
CA GLN A 97 8.02 -7.43 6.56
C GLN A 97 8.00 -7.72 5.06
N SER A 98 7.03 -7.16 4.34
CA SER A 98 6.88 -7.44 2.89
C SER A 98 7.98 -6.82 2.05
N LEU A 99 8.48 -5.63 2.41
CA LEU A 99 9.59 -4.99 1.70
C LEU A 99 10.88 -5.77 1.89
N ASN A 100 11.20 -6.22 3.12
CA ASN A 100 12.36 -7.06 3.39
C ASN A 100 12.30 -8.41 2.67
N GLU A 101 11.10 -9.00 2.54
CA GLU A 101 10.91 -10.29 1.87
C GLU A 101 11.30 -10.24 0.39
N VAL A 102 11.05 -9.13 -0.30
CA VAL A 102 11.36 -8.99 -1.73
C VAL A 102 12.70 -8.33 -2.02
N SER A 103 13.32 -7.71 -1.02
CA SER A 103 14.62 -7.04 -1.16
C SER A 103 15.75 -8.07 -1.42
N PRO A 104 16.78 -7.69 -2.19
CA PRO A 104 18.00 -8.50 -2.29
C PRO A 104 18.63 -8.79 -0.92
N ALA A 105 19.29 -9.94 -0.79
CA ALA A 105 19.83 -10.42 0.50
C ALA A 105 20.90 -9.50 1.12
N ASP A 106 21.56 -8.69 0.32
CA ASP A 106 22.58 -7.71 0.71
C ASP A 106 22.03 -6.31 0.96
N SER A 107 20.71 -6.12 0.81
CA SER A 107 20.06 -4.84 1.08
C SER A 107 20.03 -4.52 2.59
N PRO A 108 20.00 -3.22 2.95
CA PRO A 108 19.75 -2.80 4.32
C PRO A 108 18.43 -3.37 4.86
N VAL A 109 18.38 -3.69 6.15
CA VAL A 109 17.14 -4.13 6.80
C VAL A 109 16.21 -2.94 7.00
N ILE A 110 15.01 -3.04 6.42
CA ILE A 110 13.99 -2.00 6.50
C ILE A 110 13.20 -2.17 7.79
N GLY A 111 13.15 -1.12 8.60
CA GLY A 111 12.42 -1.06 9.86
C GLY A 111 11.53 0.17 9.98
N SER A 112 10.97 0.39 11.16
CA SER A 112 10.31 1.63 11.52
C SER A 112 11.22 2.48 12.40
N PRO A 113 11.00 3.79 12.54
CA PRO A 113 11.84 4.67 13.37
C PRO A 113 11.88 4.30 14.86
N ILE A 114 10.97 3.44 15.31
CA ILE A 114 10.86 2.97 16.70
C ILE A 114 11.34 1.52 16.91
N ASP A 115 11.72 0.82 15.83
CA ASP A 115 12.21 -0.56 15.89
C ASP A 115 13.74 -0.57 15.92
N GLU A 116 14.34 -1.21 16.93
CA GLU A 116 15.81 -1.26 17.11
C GLU A 116 16.54 -2.12 16.06
N GLY A 117 15.83 -2.88 15.23
CA GLY A 117 16.41 -3.87 14.31
C GLY A 117 16.58 -3.40 12.86
N GLY A 118 16.08 -2.24 12.48
CA GLY A 118 16.21 -1.70 11.13
C GLY A 118 17.49 -0.89 10.95
N THR A 119 18.11 -0.98 9.77
CA THR A 119 19.26 -0.13 9.38
C THR A 119 18.84 1.07 8.53
N VAL A 120 17.64 1.01 7.93
CA VAL A 120 16.93 2.12 7.26
C VAL A 120 15.48 2.13 7.71
N SER A 121 14.84 3.29 7.75
CA SER A 121 13.49 3.44 8.28
C SER A 121 12.45 3.87 7.24
N ILE A 122 11.20 3.46 7.48
CA ILE A 122 10.01 3.99 6.83
C ILE A 122 9.41 5.09 7.72
N ASP A 123 9.71 6.33 7.41
CA ASP A 123 9.27 7.51 8.16
C ASP A 123 7.84 7.87 7.74
N PHE A 124 6.88 7.12 8.29
CA PHE A 124 5.48 7.25 7.90
C PHE A 124 4.74 8.34 8.67
N ILE A 125 4.21 9.31 7.93
CA ILE A 125 3.39 10.42 8.42
C ILE A 125 1.96 10.27 7.87
N PRO A 126 1.04 9.67 8.62
CA PRO A 126 -0.35 9.55 8.19
C PRO A 126 -1.17 10.80 8.50
N TYR A 127 -2.00 11.19 7.55
CA TYR A 127 -2.99 12.27 7.67
C TYR A 127 -4.40 11.73 7.50
N ARG A 128 -5.35 12.33 8.20
CA ARG A 128 -6.79 12.24 7.90
C ARG A 128 -7.22 13.47 7.15
N GLY A 129 -7.71 13.25 5.92
CA GLY A 129 -8.24 14.30 5.06
C GLY A 129 -9.74 14.54 5.26
N ASP A 130 -10.23 15.63 4.67
CA ASP A 130 -11.64 16.02 4.65
C ASP A 130 -12.36 15.40 3.44
N PHE A 131 -12.35 14.08 3.37
CA PHE A 131 -13.09 13.28 2.39
C PHE A 131 -13.45 11.93 2.99
N ALA A 132 -14.43 11.24 2.40
CA ALA A 132 -14.95 10.01 2.98
C ALA A 132 -14.04 8.81 2.69
N ARG A 133 -13.60 8.59 1.44
CA ARG A 133 -12.96 7.37 0.97
C ARG A 133 -11.69 7.66 0.18
N GLY A 134 -10.74 6.73 0.30
CA GLY A 134 -9.50 6.71 -0.45
C GLY A 134 -8.27 6.87 0.41
N ILE A 135 -7.15 6.41 -0.12
CA ILE A 135 -5.80 6.62 0.39
C ILE A 135 -4.93 7.11 -0.76
N PHE A 136 -4.19 8.17 -0.51
CA PHE A 136 -3.21 8.72 -1.43
C PHE A 136 -1.87 8.84 -0.70
N VAL A 137 -0.83 8.22 -1.25
CA VAL A 137 0.49 8.14 -0.63
C VAL A 137 1.54 8.69 -1.57
N THR A 138 2.49 9.45 -1.03
CA THR A 138 3.74 9.81 -1.69
C THR A 138 4.92 9.32 -0.86
N SER A 139 5.86 8.63 -1.52
CA SER A 139 7.10 8.14 -0.92
C SER A 139 8.30 8.71 -1.66
N VAL A 140 9.33 9.13 -0.94
CA VAL A 140 10.54 9.71 -1.55
C VAL A 140 11.73 8.82 -1.26
N ILE A 141 12.34 8.31 -2.33
CA ILE A 141 13.53 7.44 -2.29
C ILE A 141 14.70 8.17 -2.95
N LYS A 142 15.90 8.07 -2.36
CA LYS A 142 17.14 8.54 -3.01
C LYS A 142 17.74 7.41 -3.84
N THR A 143 17.99 7.66 -5.13
CA THR A 143 18.63 6.70 -6.04
C THR A 143 19.23 7.39 -7.25
N ASP A 144 20.34 6.86 -7.76
CA ASP A 144 20.96 7.31 -9.00
C ASP A 144 20.53 6.48 -10.23
N VAL A 145 19.69 5.45 -10.03
CA VAL A 145 19.11 4.66 -11.11
C VAL A 145 18.27 5.54 -12.03
N SER A 146 18.33 5.30 -13.32
CA SER A 146 17.62 6.11 -14.33
C SER A 146 16.10 6.01 -14.15
N GLY A 147 15.37 7.07 -14.50
CA GLY A 147 13.90 7.04 -14.47
C GLY A 147 13.32 6.00 -15.44
N GLU A 148 13.98 5.77 -16.57
CA GLU A 148 13.54 4.79 -17.56
C GLU A 148 13.63 3.35 -17.02
N ASP A 149 14.73 2.99 -16.37
CA ASP A 149 14.92 1.66 -15.76
C ASP A 149 13.92 1.43 -14.63
N ILE A 150 13.66 2.46 -13.79
CA ILE A 150 12.66 2.41 -12.73
C ILE A 150 11.27 2.17 -13.31
N VAL A 151 10.85 2.96 -14.28
CA VAL A 151 9.54 2.82 -14.94
C VAL A 151 9.37 1.43 -15.54
N GLN A 152 10.40 0.94 -16.22
CA GLN A 152 10.38 -0.40 -16.82
C GLN A 152 10.23 -1.49 -15.75
N ALA A 153 10.96 -1.38 -14.65
CA ALA A 153 10.87 -2.32 -13.54
C ALA A 153 9.47 -2.33 -12.88
N TYR A 154 8.87 -1.15 -12.69
CA TYR A 154 7.51 -1.05 -12.15
C TYR A 154 6.46 -1.65 -13.11
N LYS A 155 6.57 -1.40 -14.41
CA LYS A 155 5.69 -1.99 -15.44
C LYS A 155 5.82 -3.51 -15.46
N GLU A 156 7.05 -4.03 -15.42
CA GLU A 156 7.30 -5.47 -15.42
C GLU A 156 6.80 -6.14 -14.14
N PHE A 157 6.98 -5.50 -12.98
CA PHE A 157 6.54 -6.04 -11.69
C PHE A 157 5.01 -6.24 -11.63
N TYR A 158 4.25 -5.32 -12.20
CA TYR A 158 2.78 -5.34 -12.14
C TYR A 158 2.10 -5.80 -13.43
N LYS A 159 2.85 -6.31 -14.43
CA LYS A 159 2.28 -6.71 -15.73
C LYS A 159 1.13 -7.72 -15.63
N ASP A 160 1.23 -8.64 -14.67
CA ASP A 160 0.27 -9.72 -14.47
C ASP A 160 -0.65 -9.47 -13.24
N ALA A 161 -0.54 -8.32 -12.60
CA ALA A 161 -1.38 -7.97 -11.46
C ALA A 161 -2.80 -7.59 -11.89
N ALA A 162 -3.82 -8.24 -11.32
CA ALA A 162 -5.21 -8.03 -11.71
C ALA A 162 -5.73 -6.62 -11.39
N PHE A 163 -5.20 -5.99 -10.33
CA PHE A 163 -5.74 -4.72 -9.82
C PHE A 163 -4.69 -3.65 -9.54
N THR A 164 -3.40 -3.96 -9.62
CA THR A 164 -2.33 -2.98 -9.43
C THR A 164 -1.72 -2.61 -10.76
N HIS A 165 -1.76 -1.33 -11.11
CA HIS A 165 -1.36 -0.85 -12.42
C HIS A 165 -0.39 0.33 -12.28
N TYR A 166 0.73 0.24 -12.99
CA TYR A 166 1.59 1.38 -13.24
C TYR A 166 0.95 2.29 -14.30
N THR A 167 1.08 3.60 -14.14
CA THR A 167 0.64 4.59 -15.13
C THR A 167 1.70 5.66 -15.37
N ASP A 168 1.91 6.02 -16.63
CA ASP A 168 2.82 7.10 -17.04
C ASP A 168 2.25 8.51 -16.77
N LYS A 169 0.98 8.58 -16.38
CA LYS A 169 0.28 9.85 -16.07
C LYS A 169 0.15 10.03 -14.57
N ALA A 170 0.23 11.27 -14.13
CA ALA A 170 -0.09 11.63 -12.75
C ALA A 170 -1.45 11.07 -12.34
N ILE A 171 -1.53 10.62 -11.10
CA ILE A 171 -2.73 9.99 -10.55
C ILE A 171 -3.44 10.92 -9.57
N ASP A 172 -4.73 10.73 -9.46
CA ASP A 172 -5.56 11.36 -8.44
C ASP A 172 -6.49 10.34 -7.77
N LEU A 173 -7.07 10.73 -6.65
CA LEU A 173 -7.86 9.83 -5.83
C LEU A 173 -9.17 9.38 -6.48
N LYS A 174 -9.79 10.21 -7.34
CA LYS A 174 -11.06 9.88 -8.00
C LYS A 174 -10.93 8.74 -9.00
N GLN A 175 -9.73 8.50 -9.52
CA GLN A 175 -9.47 7.39 -10.45
C GLN A 175 -9.61 6.00 -9.79
N VAL A 176 -9.50 5.91 -8.45
CA VAL A 176 -9.51 4.65 -7.72
C VAL A 176 -10.67 4.50 -6.74
N VAL A 177 -11.25 5.60 -6.25
CA VAL A 177 -12.40 5.55 -5.33
C VAL A 177 -13.55 4.76 -5.93
N ASN A 178 -14.15 3.86 -5.14
CA ASN A 178 -15.15 2.87 -5.54
C ASN A 178 -14.65 1.75 -6.47
N THR A 179 -13.33 1.57 -6.62
CA THR A 179 -12.76 0.44 -7.38
C THR A 179 -11.83 -0.40 -6.51
N ASN A 180 -11.53 -1.63 -6.97
CA ASN A 180 -10.48 -2.46 -6.37
C ASN A 180 -9.10 -2.16 -6.95
N LYS A 181 -8.91 -1.04 -7.66
CA LYS A 181 -7.64 -0.68 -8.29
C LYS A 181 -6.67 -0.07 -7.31
N CYS A 182 -5.40 -0.38 -7.52
CA CYS A 182 -4.26 0.40 -7.07
C CYS A 182 -3.59 1.03 -8.29
N LEU A 183 -3.37 2.33 -8.27
CA LEU A 183 -2.56 3.02 -9.27
C LEU A 183 -1.23 3.44 -8.67
N VAL A 184 -0.15 3.23 -9.43
CA VAL A 184 1.21 3.60 -9.04
C VAL A 184 1.82 4.45 -10.15
N HIS A 185 2.48 5.53 -9.77
CA HIS A 185 3.17 6.46 -10.67
C HIS A 185 4.53 6.84 -10.08
N CYS A 186 5.53 7.01 -10.94
CA CYS A 186 6.89 7.39 -10.55
C CYS A 186 7.33 8.65 -11.28
N ASP A 187 7.83 9.63 -10.51
CA ASP A 187 8.53 10.81 -11.02
C ASP A 187 9.99 10.80 -10.55
N LYS A 188 10.93 11.11 -11.43
CA LYS A 188 12.36 11.18 -11.11
C LYS A 188 12.89 12.59 -11.29
N PHE A 189 13.48 13.16 -10.21
CA PHE A 189 14.06 14.50 -10.15
C PHE A 189 15.49 14.41 -9.59
N GLY A 190 16.49 14.51 -10.47
CA GLY A 190 17.88 14.29 -10.05
C GLY A 190 18.05 12.93 -9.39
N ASN A 191 18.52 12.87 -8.15
CA ASN A 191 18.66 11.64 -7.38
C ASN A 191 17.43 11.32 -6.51
N LYS A 192 16.29 11.97 -6.70
CA LYS A 192 15.05 11.69 -5.96
C LYS A 192 14.04 10.99 -6.85
N LEU A 193 13.58 9.85 -6.41
CA LEU A 193 12.42 9.14 -6.94
C LEU A 193 11.22 9.46 -6.04
N VAL A 194 10.15 9.97 -6.61
CA VAL A 194 8.86 10.15 -5.95
C VAL A 194 7.92 9.08 -6.46
N VAL A 195 7.47 8.21 -5.57
CA VAL A 195 6.46 7.20 -5.88
C VAL A 195 5.11 7.66 -5.33
N THR A 196 4.14 7.82 -6.22
CA THR A 196 2.77 8.15 -5.87
C THR A 196 1.89 6.93 -6.01
N THR A 197 1.09 6.61 -4.99
CA THR A 197 0.21 5.45 -4.98
C THR A 197 -1.17 5.83 -4.47
N ALA A 198 -2.22 5.33 -5.11
CA ALA A 198 -3.60 5.58 -4.68
C ALA A 198 -4.45 4.30 -4.71
N ILE A 199 -5.32 4.15 -3.70
CA ILE A 199 -6.31 3.08 -3.58
C ILE A 199 -7.61 3.60 -2.98
N ASP A 200 -8.69 2.83 -3.12
CA ASP A 200 -9.85 2.96 -2.22
C ASP A 200 -9.57 2.19 -0.92
N ASN A 201 -9.63 2.89 0.22
CA ASN A 201 -9.30 2.32 1.52
C ASN A 201 -10.25 1.22 2.01
N LEU A 202 -11.48 1.18 1.49
CA LEU A 202 -12.49 0.17 1.84
C LEU A 202 -12.55 -0.99 0.82
N LEU A 203 -12.06 -0.78 -0.42
CA LEU A 203 -12.01 -1.83 -1.45
C LEU A 203 -10.61 -2.46 -1.51
N LYS A 204 -9.70 -1.98 -2.35
CA LYS A 204 -8.34 -2.56 -2.42
C LYS A 204 -7.63 -2.51 -1.05
N GLY A 205 -7.94 -1.52 -0.23
CA GLY A 205 -7.40 -1.42 1.14
C GLY A 205 -8.08 -2.31 2.19
N ALA A 206 -9.22 -2.96 1.89
CA ALA A 206 -9.98 -3.75 2.87
C ALA A 206 -10.79 -4.88 2.23
N VAL A 207 -12.11 -4.70 2.08
CA VAL A 207 -13.03 -5.77 1.68
C VAL A 207 -12.80 -6.24 0.24
N GLY A 208 -12.45 -5.36 -0.67
CA GLY A 208 -12.14 -5.75 -2.05
C GLY A 208 -10.91 -6.65 -2.14
N GLN A 209 -9.87 -6.36 -1.36
CA GLN A 209 -8.70 -7.24 -1.20
C GLN A 209 -9.11 -8.58 -0.60
N ALA A 210 -10.01 -8.60 0.40
CA ALA A 210 -10.49 -9.84 0.99
C ALA A 210 -11.28 -10.71 -0.02
N VAL A 211 -12.12 -10.09 -0.86
CA VAL A 211 -12.83 -10.80 -1.95
C VAL A 211 -11.83 -11.30 -3.00
N GLN A 212 -10.82 -10.51 -3.37
CA GLN A 212 -9.75 -10.94 -4.27
C GLN A 212 -9.02 -12.18 -3.72
N ASN A 213 -8.63 -12.16 -2.45
CA ASN A 213 -8.01 -13.30 -1.77
C ASN A 213 -8.95 -14.53 -1.74
N MET A 214 -10.22 -14.31 -1.41
CA MET A 214 -11.23 -15.39 -1.44
C MET A 214 -11.35 -16.01 -2.85
N ASN A 215 -11.43 -15.21 -3.90
CA ASN A 215 -11.49 -15.69 -5.27
C ASN A 215 -10.30 -16.60 -5.59
N ILE A 216 -9.08 -16.17 -5.22
CA ILE A 216 -7.86 -16.95 -5.41
C ILE A 216 -7.91 -18.28 -4.62
N MET A 217 -8.29 -18.24 -3.33
CA MET A 217 -8.39 -19.43 -2.47
C MET A 217 -9.36 -20.48 -3.01
N PHE A 218 -10.44 -20.05 -3.66
CA PHE A 218 -11.47 -20.95 -4.20
C PHE A 218 -11.31 -21.21 -5.71
N GLY A 219 -10.20 -20.81 -6.33
CA GLY A 219 -9.94 -21.04 -7.75
C GLY A 219 -10.90 -20.30 -8.69
N LEU A 220 -11.53 -19.23 -8.22
CA LEU A 220 -12.37 -18.37 -9.04
C LEU A 220 -11.53 -17.36 -9.82
N PRO A 221 -12.05 -16.78 -10.93
CA PRO A 221 -11.37 -15.63 -11.56
C PRO A 221 -11.14 -14.54 -10.51
N GLU A 222 -9.90 -14.07 -10.40
CA GLU A 222 -9.45 -13.17 -9.35
C GLU A 222 -10.28 -11.87 -9.24
N ASP A 223 -10.84 -11.43 -10.35
CA ASP A 223 -11.66 -10.22 -10.47
C ASP A 223 -13.18 -10.44 -10.34
N SER A 224 -13.61 -11.65 -9.99
CA SER A 224 -15.04 -11.95 -9.82
C SER A 224 -15.69 -11.04 -8.78
N GLY A 225 -16.73 -10.31 -9.18
CA GLY A 225 -17.44 -9.34 -8.33
C GLY A 225 -16.69 -8.03 -8.08
N LEU A 226 -15.47 -7.83 -8.62
CA LEU A 226 -14.61 -6.69 -8.35
C LEU A 226 -14.41 -5.73 -9.55
N ARG A 227 -15.07 -5.98 -10.68
CA ARG A 227 -15.05 -5.08 -11.86
C ARG A 227 -15.93 -3.84 -11.62
N LEU A 228 -15.52 -3.02 -10.68
CA LEU A 228 -16.24 -1.84 -10.25
C LEU A 228 -15.78 -0.59 -11.05
N LYS A 229 -16.64 0.43 -11.09
CA LYS A 229 -16.35 1.70 -11.76
C LYS A 229 -15.95 2.76 -10.74
N ALA A 230 -14.94 3.55 -11.10
CA ALA A 230 -14.54 4.71 -10.31
C ALA A 230 -15.69 5.71 -10.19
N SER A 231 -15.65 6.54 -9.15
CA SER A 231 -16.57 7.65 -9.03
C SER A 231 -16.35 8.59 -10.20
N ALA A 232 -17.37 8.72 -11.03
CA ALA A 232 -17.36 9.73 -12.06
C ALA A 232 -17.44 11.12 -11.42
N PHE A 233 -16.98 12.12 -12.13
CA PHE A 233 -17.05 13.53 -11.76
C PHE A 233 -18.49 13.97 -11.78
#